data_aa47e13d234d92e026ef94fc1b497605
#
_entry.id   aa47e13d234d92e026ef94fc1b497605
#
_cell.length_a   1.000
_cell.length_b   1.000
_cell.length_c   1.000
_cell.angle_alpha   90.00
_cell.angle_beta   90.00
_cell.angle_gamma   90.00
#
_symmetry.space_group_name_H-M   'P 1'
#
loop_
_entity.id
_entity.type
_entity.pdbx_description
1 polymer ?
#
loop_
_entity_poly.entity_id
_entity_poly.type
_entity_poly.pdbx_seq_one_letter_code
_entity_poly.pdbx_strand_id
1 'polypeptide(L)'
;MNALHRLFFIFALLLLYACGDKNDTSETDNLFKFKDYIAYNTYGNQSITTPIRIELAQPLQQYEVTQEIPSDYLKITPKTEGVLTIENGRTLVFQPSEYLKPDTEYTVSVKLHKLYEDIEKE
;
A
#
# COMPACT_ATOMS: atom_id res chain seq x y z
N MET A 1 15.00 -38.52 40.30
CA MET A 1 14.76 -37.86 39.00
C MET A 1 16.10 -37.56 38.36
N ASN A 2 16.37 -38.22 37.26
CA ASN A 2 17.66 -38.18 36.60
C ASN A 2 17.88 -36.85 35.88
N ALA A 3 19.11 -36.38 35.86
CA ALA A 3 19.52 -35.12 35.18
C ALA A 3 19.05 -35.05 33.72
N LEU A 4 18.88 -36.20 33.07
CA LEU A 4 18.38 -36.35 31.72
C LEU A 4 16.93 -35.85 31.57
N HIS A 5 16.07 -36.07 32.55
CA HIS A 5 14.68 -35.58 32.56
C HIS A 5 14.59 -34.06 32.75
N ARG A 6 15.52 -33.50 33.51
CA ARG A 6 15.60 -32.04 33.70
C ARG A 6 16.09 -31.36 32.43
N LEU A 7 17.01 -31.96 31.70
CA LEU A 7 17.52 -31.43 30.41
C LEU A 7 16.43 -31.48 29.34
N PHE A 8 15.61 -32.54 29.34
CA PHE A 8 14.51 -32.66 28.35
C PHE A 8 13.39 -31.64 28.62
N PHE A 9 13.09 -31.34 29.90
CA PHE A 9 12.12 -30.30 30.23
C PHE A 9 12.57 -28.90 29.90
N ILE A 10 13.86 -28.60 30.05
CA ILE A 10 14.43 -27.29 29.66
C ILE A 10 14.44 -27.13 28.13
N PHE A 11 14.72 -28.21 27.40
CA PHE A 11 14.69 -28.19 25.93
C PHE A 11 13.27 -28.06 25.39
N ALA A 12 12.26 -28.68 26.01
CA ALA A 12 10.86 -28.52 25.64
C ALA A 12 10.32 -27.11 25.91
N LEU A 13 10.83 -26.44 26.96
CA LEU A 13 10.43 -25.06 27.28
C LEU A 13 11.01 -24.03 26.35
N LEU A 14 12.18 -24.30 25.74
CA LEU A 14 12.82 -23.43 24.75
C LEU A 14 12.13 -23.46 23.37
N LEU A 15 11.35 -24.50 23.07
CA LEU A 15 10.61 -24.59 21.81
C LEU A 15 9.30 -23.76 21.81
N LEU A 16 8.87 -23.25 22.95
CA LEU A 16 7.67 -22.41 23.05
C LEU A 16 7.93 -20.91 22.77
N TYR A 17 9.17 -20.50 22.58
CA TYR A 17 9.51 -19.10 22.26
C TYR A 17 9.69 -18.82 20.78
N ALA A 18 9.39 -19.77 19.89
CA ALA A 18 9.55 -19.61 18.44
C ALA A 18 8.25 -19.32 17.69
N CYS A 19 7.22 -18.75 18.35
CA CYS A 19 6.12 -18.07 17.69
C CYS A 19 6.32 -16.56 17.86
N GLY A 20 7.25 -16.02 17.09
CA GLY A 20 7.28 -14.61 16.81
C GLY A 20 6.22 -14.35 15.73
N ASP A 21 5.00 -13.99 16.13
CA ASP A 21 4.06 -13.31 15.26
C ASP A 21 4.78 -12.07 14.74
N LYS A 22 5.20 -12.12 13.48
CA LYS A 22 5.41 -10.90 12.71
C LYS A 22 4.02 -10.35 12.44
N ASN A 23 3.47 -9.64 13.40
CA ASN A 23 2.33 -8.80 13.17
C ASN A 23 2.76 -7.76 12.13
N ASP A 24 2.20 -7.85 10.94
CA ASP A 24 2.18 -6.78 9.95
C ASP A 24 1.30 -5.62 10.49
N THR A 25 1.75 -5.02 11.59
CA THR A 25 1.11 -3.85 12.19
C THR A 25 1.29 -2.61 11.32
N SER A 26 2.25 -2.60 10.40
CA SER A 26 2.54 -1.43 9.58
C SER A 26 1.43 -1.11 8.55
N GLU A 27 0.79 -2.12 7.95
CA GLU A 27 -0.30 -1.87 7.00
C GLU A 27 -1.57 -1.37 7.70
N THR A 28 -1.90 -1.94 8.86
CA THR A 28 -3.09 -1.55 9.62
C THR A 28 -2.95 -0.13 10.18
N ASP A 29 -1.77 0.23 10.70
CA ASP A 29 -1.51 1.58 11.21
C ASP A 29 -1.57 2.62 10.09
N ASN A 30 -1.07 2.31 8.89
CA ASN A 30 -1.17 3.19 7.73
C ASN A 30 -2.62 3.39 7.28
N LEU A 31 -3.46 2.35 7.27
CA LEU A 31 -4.88 2.46 6.93
C LEU A 31 -5.62 3.41 7.89
N PHE A 32 -5.34 3.36 9.19
CA PHE A 32 -5.95 4.26 10.16
C PHE A 32 -5.43 5.70 10.05
N LYS A 33 -4.15 5.88 9.77
CA LYS A 33 -3.53 7.21 9.64
C LYS A 33 -4.06 7.97 8.42
N PHE A 34 -4.32 7.28 7.32
CA PHE A 34 -4.68 7.90 6.04
C PHE A 34 -6.16 7.75 5.63
N LYS A 35 -7.01 7.19 6.48
CA LYS A 35 -8.45 7.04 6.22
C LYS A 35 -9.17 8.36 5.91
N ASP A 36 -8.65 9.47 6.41
CA ASP A 36 -9.24 10.79 6.18
C ASP A 36 -8.89 11.35 4.79
N TYR A 37 -7.91 10.75 4.11
CA TYR A 37 -7.45 11.14 2.78
C TYR A 37 -7.78 10.11 1.70
N ILE A 38 -7.75 8.81 2.02
CA ILE A 38 -7.98 7.73 1.07
C ILE A 38 -9.21 6.93 1.52
N ALA A 39 -10.22 6.89 0.65
CA ALA A 39 -11.45 6.12 0.88
C ALA A 39 -11.34 4.69 0.35
N TYR A 40 -10.68 4.49 -0.79
CA TYR A 40 -10.54 3.19 -1.44
C TYR A 40 -9.28 3.13 -2.30
N ASN A 41 -8.73 1.94 -2.44
CA ASN A 41 -7.63 1.66 -3.38
C ASN A 41 -7.75 0.23 -3.95
N THR A 42 -7.23 0.05 -5.15
CA THR A 42 -7.05 -1.28 -5.75
C THR A 42 -6.04 -2.07 -4.92
N TYR A 43 -6.41 -3.26 -4.48
CA TYR A 43 -5.52 -4.15 -3.72
C TYR A 43 -5.78 -5.62 -4.05
N GLY A 44 -4.88 -6.49 -3.58
CA GLY A 44 -4.98 -7.94 -3.78
C GLY A 44 -4.66 -8.36 -5.21
N ASN A 45 -5.11 -9.54 -5.58
CA ASN A 45 -4.85 -10.11 -6.90
C ASN A 45 -5.65 -9.36 -7.98
N GLN A 46 -4.94 -8.76 -8.93
CA GLN A 46 -5.50 -8.00 -10.04
C GLN A 46 -5.08 -8.59 -11.38
N SER A 47 -5.87 -8.32 -12.42
CA SER A 47 -5.45 -8.60 -13.79
C SER A 47 -4.26 -7.71 -14.17
N ILE A 48 -3.35 -8.23 -14.99
CA ILE A 48 -2.20 -7.47 -15.52
C ILE A 48 -2.61 -6.26 -16.38
N THR A 49 -3.88 -6.20 -16.80
CA THR A 49 -4.46 -5.11 -17.60
C THR A 49 -5.24 -4.10 -16.75
N THR A 50 -5.47 -4.38 -15.47
CA THR A 50 -6.29 -3.54 -14.61
C THR A 50 -5.55 -2.24 -14.25
N PRO A 51 -6.15 -1.05 -14.47
CA PRO A 51 -5.58 0.19 -13.98
C PRO A 51 -5.58 0.23 -12.44
N ILE A 52 -4.61 0.91 -11.87
CA ILE A 52 -4.56 1.15 -10.43
C ILE A 52 -5.49 2.34 -10.13
N ARG A 53 -6.44 2.14 -9.22
CA ARG A 53 -7.40 3.17 -8.80
C ARG A 53 -7.25 3.47 -7.31
N ILE A 54 -7.24 4.75 -6.99
CA ILE A 54 -7.19 5.23 -5.61
C ILE A 54 -8.26 6.32 -5.48
N GLU A 55 -9.25 6.09 -4.64
CA GLU A 55 -10.30 7.06 -4.37
C GLU A 55 -9.95 7.89 -3.14
N LEU A 56 -9.97 9.20 -3.29
CA LEU A 56 -9.74 10.14 -2.21
C LEU A 56 -11.00 10.29 -1.37
N ALA A 57 -10.84 10.44 -0.06
CA ALA A 57 -11.95 10.62 0.88
C ALA A 57 -12.69 11.94 0.64
N GLN A 58 -11.95 12.99 0.26
CA GLN A 58 -12.50 14.31 -0.07
C GLN A 58 -12.08 14.71 -1.49
N PRO A 59 -13.00 15.26 -2.29
CA PRO A 59 -12.64 15.72 -3.63
C PRO A 59 -11.72 16.95 -3.56
N LEU A 60 -10.76 16.98 -4.48
CA LEU A 60 -9.85 18.11 -4.65
C LEU A 60 -10.49 19.11 -5.63
N GLN A 61 -10.88 20.27 -5.15
CA GLN A 61 -11.58 21.27 -5.96
C GLN A 61 -10.76 21.83 -7.11
N GLN A 62 -9.42 21.84 -7.00
CA GLN A 62 -8.53 22.26 -8.09
C GLN A 62 -8.56 21.31 -9.30
N TYR A 63 -9.18 20.14 -9.18
CA TYR A 63 -9.27 19.11 -10.22
C TYR A 63 -10.73 18.72 -10.52
N GLU A 64 -11.63 19.68 -10.64
CA GLU A 64 -13.05 19.42 -10.89
C GLU A 64 -13.33 18.65 -12.19
N VAL A 65 -12.45 18.82 -13.18
CA VAL A 65 -12.55 18.14 -14.47
C VAL A 65 -11.52 17.02 -14.53
N THR A 66 -11.89 15.91 -15.14
CA THR A 66 -10.97 14.81 -15.40
C THR A 66 -9.79 15.29 -16.24
N GLN A 67 -8.58 15.11 -15.74
CA GLN A 67 -7.36 15.56 -16.39
C GLN A 67 -6.16 14.70 -16.04
N GLU A 68 -5.17 14.69 -16.90
CA GLU A 68 -3.87 14.08 -16.63
C GLU A 68 -3.09 14.94 -15.64
N ILE A 69 -2.44 14.27 -14.68
CA ILE A 69 -1.55 14.88 -13.69
C ILE A 69 -0.18 14.19 -13.72
N PRO A 70 0.88 14.82 -13.17
CA PRO A 70 2.20 14.22 -13.16
C PRO A 70 2.20 12.84 -12.50
N SER A 71 2.75 11.84 -13.19
CA SER A 71 2.80 10.46 -12.68
C SER A 71 3.66 10.30 -11.42
N ASP A 72 4.54 11.28 -11.14
CA ASP A 72 5.39 11.30 -9.94
C ASP A 72 4.62 11.56 -8.63
N TYR A 73 3.30 11.80 -8.69
CA TYR A 73 2.42 11.80 -7.51
C TYR A 73 2.24 10.39 -6.93
N LEU A 74 2.52 9.37 -7.73
CA LEU A 74 2.61 7.98 -7.28
C LEU A 74 4.06 7.48 -7.36
N LYS A 75 4.40 6.58 -6.45
CA LYS A 75 5.60 5.75 -6.55
C LYS A 75 5.15 4.31 -6.65
N ILE A 76 5.53 3.62 -7.72
CA ILE A 76 5.19 2.22 -7.95
C ILE A 76 6.47 1.40 -7.95
N THR A 77 6.48 0.31 -7.20
CA THR A 77 7.62 -0.61 -7.11
C THR A 77 7.12 -2.04 -7.35
N PRO A 78 7.66 -2.78 -8.33
CA PRO A 78 8.69 -2.38 -9.31
C PRO A 78 8.29 -1.17 -10.15
N LYS A 79 9.30 -0.39 -10.60
CA LYS A 79 9.06 0.81 -11.40
C LYS A 79 8.20 0.48 -12.63
N THR A 80 7.14 1.25 -12.80
CA THR A 80 6.16 1.07 -13.88
C THR A 80 5.90 2.42 -14.52
N GLU A 81 6.05 2.49 -15.82
CA GLU A 81 5.71 3.68 -16.61
C GLU A 81 4.22 3.66 -16.94
N GLY A 82 3.62 4.82 -17.00
CA GLY A 82 2.19 4.95 -17.30
C GLY A 82 1.69 6.38 -17.18
N VAL A 83 0.40 6.55 -17.40
CA VAL A 83 -0.31 7.82 -17.33
C VAL A 83 -1.15 7.86 -16.07
N LEU A 84 -1.03 8.93 -15.30
CA LEU A 84 -1.85 9.20 -14.14
C LEU A 84 -2.89 10.26 -14.46
N THR A 85 -4.15 9.92 -14.23
CA THR A 85 -5.29 10.82 -14.42
C THR A 85 -6.02 11.01 -13.10
N ILE A 86 -6.55 12.19 -12.86
CA ILE A 86 -7.52 12.42 -11.79
C ILE A 86 -8.90 12.62 -12.38
N GLU A 87 -9.86 11.83 -11.93
CA GLU A 87 -11.25 11.87 -12.39
C GLU A 87 -12.10 12.65 -11.36
N ASN A 88 -12.70 13.76 -11.81
CA ASN A 88 -13.62 14.59 -11.00
C ASN A 88 -13.03 15.01 -9.64
N GLY A 89 -11.73 15.25 -9.58
CA GLY A 89 -11.02 15.62 -8.35
C GLY A 89 -10.97 14.54 -7.28
N ARG A 90 -11.45 13.32 -7.53
CA ARG A 90 -11.64 12.31 -6.50
C ARG A 90 -10.91 11.00 -6.74
N THR A 91 -10.84 10.53 -7.98
CA THR A 91 -10.27 9.23 -8.27
C THR A 91 -8.97 9.37 -9.06
N LEU A 92 -7.88 8.93 -8.46
CA LEU A 92 -6.60 8.75 -9.15
C LEU A 92 -6.65 7.44 -9.93
N VAL A 93 -6.36 7.51 -11.21
CA VAL A 93 -6.32 6.35 -12.11
C VAL A 93 -4.97 6.30 -12.79
N PHE A 94 -4.17 5.29 -12.47
CA PHE A 94 -2.90 5.05 -13.14
C PHE A 94 -3.07 3.92 -14.14
N GLN A 95 -2.87 4.24 -15.42
CA GLN A 95 -2.87 3.30 -16.51
C GLN A 95 -1.44 2.96 -16.90
N PRO A 96 -0.94 1.75 -16.64
CA PRO A 96 0.36 1.32 -17.11
C PRO A 96 0.46 1.38 -18.63
N SER A 97 1.61 1.82 -19.14
CA SER A 97 1.88 1.87 -20.59
C SER A 97 2.04 0.49 -21.21
N GLU A 98 2.46 -0.48 -20.40
CA GLU A 98 2.58 -1.89 -20.76
C GLU A 98 1.84 -2.75 -19.73
N TYR A 99 1.52 -3.98 -20.07
CA TYR A 99 0.92 -4.91 -19.12
C TYR A 99 1.84 -5.15 -17.91
N LEU A 100 1.25 -5.21 -16.75
CA LEU A 100 1.97 -5.57 -15.54
C LEU A 100 2.53 -6.99 -15.67
N LYS A 101 3.64 -7.26 -15.01
CA LYS A 101 4.22 -8.60 -15.00
C LYS A 101 3.35 -9.55 -14.18
N PRO A 102 3.03 -10.74 -14.70
CA PRO A 102 2.30 -11.74 -13.92
C PRO A 102 3.12 -12.19 -12.70
N ASP A 103 2.46 -12.72 -11.70
CA ASP A 103 3.04 -13.25 -10.46
C ASP A 103 4.04 -12.29 -9.79
N THR A 104 3.76 -10.99 -9.89
CA THR A 104 4.62 -9.93 -9.37
C THR A 104 3.82 -9.08 -8.39
N GLU A 105 4.39 -8.87 -7.20
CA GLU A 105 3.85 -7.94 -6.21
C GLU A 105 4.25 -6.50 -6.53
N TYR A 106 3.27 -5.63 -6.58
CA TYR A 106 3.46 -4.20 -6.80
C TYR A 106 3.06 -3.41 -5.56
N THR A 107 3.96 -2.57 -5.09
CA THR A 107 3.67 -1.61 -4.02
C THR A 107 3.41 -0.23 -4.62
N VAL A 108 2.30 0.38 -4.25
CA VAL A 108 1.92 1.72 -4.70
C VAL A 108 1.90 2.67 -3.51
N SER A 109 2.65 3.76 -3.59
CA SER A 109 2.68 4.81 -2.58
C SER A 109 2.19 6.12 -3.16
N VAL A 110 1.24 6.75 -2.48
CA VAL A 110 0.68 8.06 -2.87
C VAL A 110 1.44 9.16 -2.13
N LYS A 111 1.92 10.15 -2.86
CA LYS A 111 2.55 11.34 -2.28
C LYS A 111 1.48 12.37 -1.91
N LEU A 112 0.81 12.16 -0.79
CA LEU A 112 -0.31 13.00 -0.35
C LEU A 112 0.05 14.48 -0.22
N HIS A 113 1.29 14.80 0.18
CA HIS A 113 1.79 16.19 0.28
C HIS A 113 1.79 16.94 -1.06
N LYS A 114 1.68 16.24 -2.20
CA LYS A 114 1.52 16.86 -3.52
C LYS A 114 0.07 17.16 -3.87
N LEU A 115 -0.86 16.48 -3.21
CA LEU A 115 -2.30 16.63 -3.42
C LEU A 115 -2.92 17.57 -2.41
N TYR A 116 -2.40 17.58 -1.18
CA TYR A 116 -2.93 18.37 -0.05
C TYR A 116 -1.83 19.27 0.50
N GLU A 117 -2.12 20.55 0.63
CA GLU A 117 -1.14 21.56 1.10
C GLU A 117 -0.86 21.48 2.60
N ASP A 118 -1.76 20.88 3.36
CA ASP A 118 -1.71 20.76 4.82
C ASP A 118 -0.91 19.55 5.31
N ILE A 119 -0.44 18.70 4.41
CA ILE A 119 0.36 17.52 4.75
C ILE A 119 1.84 17.83 4.63
N GLU A 120 2.55 17.77 5.74
CA GLU A 120 4.00 17.87 5.75
C GLU A 120 4.64 16.67 5.03
N LYS A 121 5.78 16.95 4.40
CA LYS A 121 6.55 15.93 3.71
C LYS A 121 7.32 15.10 4.76
N GLU A 122 6.87 13.87 4.99
CA GLU A 122 7.59 12.86 5.77
C GLU A 122 8.76 12.27 4.99
#